data_f9fd178001b3da8d29103ee8ade80222
#
_entry.id   f9fd178001b3da8d29103ee8ade80222
#
_cell.length_a   1.000
_cell.length_b   1.000
_cell.length_c   1.000
_cell.angle_alpha   90.00
_cell.angle_beta   90.00
_cell.angle_gamma   90.00
#
_symmetry.space_group_name_H-M   'P 1'
#
loop_
_entity.id
_entity.type
_entity.pdbx_description
1 polymer ?
#
loop_
_entity_poly.entity_id
_entity_poly.type
_entity_poly.pdbx_seq_one_letter_code
_entity_poly.pdbx_strand_id
1 'polypeptide(L)'
;MRVTVLTGGATAERAVAFASASQIVAALRSRDHDVHVVDTCTGLLDDAEEANVLSGNVGTTPPSVAELDEQERKMLSESLAELAVVRGSDVLFLALHGGAGEGGTLQAILDVIGVPYTGSGQLASALAMDKDLSKRLFRAAGVPVPAWFMSPVAPEDVKTGLGWPVIVKPSKQGSSVGLTLVRKPQDLDAAVQLARRYDDEVMVEQFIPGRELTVGVLGDVPLPVGEIVPKHELFDYESKYTPGMSEETFPAKIATRLARQLQEYALTAHRALKLGGYSRVDFRVSPDDDIFCLEANSLPGFTRTSLYPQAALAAGIEFPELCERICTLARNKRPARGDN
;
A
#
# COMPACT_ATOMS: atom_id res chain seq x y z
N MET A 1 24.29 -9.92 0.77
CA MET A 1 23.39 -10.15 1.92
C MET A 1 22.58 -11.42 1.66
N ARG A 2 22.19 -12.11 2.73
CA ARG A 2 21.13 -13.12 2.66
C ARG A 2 19.79 -12.41 2.84
N VAL A 3 18.96 -12.46 1.80
CA VAL A 3 17.66 -11.81 1.77
C VAL A 3 16.58 -12.87 1.61
N THR A 4 15.60 -12.89 2.51
CA THR A 4 14.39 -13.69 2.26
C THR A 4 13.26 -12.76 1.84
N VAL A 5 12.71 -13.01 0.66
CA VAL A 5 11.53 -12.30 0.14
C VAL A 5 10.28 -13.02 0.64
N LEU A 6 9.50 -12.34 1.49
CA LEU A 6 8.20 -12.81 1.95
C LEU A 6 7.13 -12.34 0.98
N THR A 7 6.37 -13.25 0.41
CA THR A 7 5.37 -12.96 -0.63
C THR A 7 4.08 -13.78 -0.44
N GLY A 8 3.15 -13.67 -1.37
CA GLY A 8 1.87 -14.35 -1.34
C GLY A 8 0.84 -13.59 -0.50
N GLY A 9 0.55 -14.08 0.68
CA GLY A 9 -0.51 -13.50 1.55
C GLY A 9 -1.91 -14.00 1.19
N ALA A 10 -2.85 -13.74 2.09
CA ALA A 10 -4.26 -14.11 1.98
C ALA A 10 -5.10 -12.88 1.62
N THR A 11 -4.85 -12.28 0.47
CA THR A 11 -5.52 -11.03 0.05
C THR A 11 -5.90 -11.04 -1.42
N ALA A 12 -6.78 -10.14 -1.81
CA ALA A 12 -7.12 -9.90 -3.21
C ALA A 12 -5.90 -9.54 -4.08
N GLU A 13 -4.81 -9.13 -3.46
CA GLU A 13 -3.57 -8.68 -4.11
C GLU A 13 -2.48 -9.75 -4.14
N ARG A 14 -2.80 -11.04 -3.81
CA ARG A 14 -1.81 -12.16 -3.81
C ARG A 14 -1.05 -12.28 -5.14
N ALA A 15 -1.74 -12.18 -6.27
CA ALA A 15 -1.09 -12.22 -7.58
C ALA A 15 -0.15 -11.03 -7.81
N VAL A 16 -0.50 -9.85 -7.30
CA VAL A 16 0.35 -8.65 -7.34
C VAL A 16 1.59 -8.82 -6.47
N ALA A 17 1.45 -9.48 -5.31
CA ALA A 17 2.56 -9.81 -4.43
C ALA A 17 3.57 -10.73 -5.14
N PHE A 18 3.11 -11.76 -5.84
CA PHE A 18 3.99 -12.64 -6.64
C PHE A 18 4.66 -11.90 -7.80
N ALA A 19 3.93 -11.05 -8.53
CA ALA A 19 4.51 -10.24 -9.59
C ALA A 19 5.58 -9.28 -9.08
N SER A 20 5.36 -8.68 -7.90
CA SER A 20 6.35 -7.85 -7.21
C SER A 20 7.57 -8.67 -6.78
N ALA A 21 7.33 -9.83 -6.13
CA ALA A 21 8.41 -10.72 -5.68
C ALA A 21 9.29 -11.20 -6.83
N SER A 22 8.71 -11.58 -7.97
CA SER A 22 9.45 -12.00 -9.17
C SER A 22 10.50 -10.97 -9.57
N GLN A 23 10.10 -9.70 -9.64
CA GLN A 23 10.99 -8.62 -10.06
C GLN A 23 12.00 -8.24 -8.98
N ILE A 24 11.61 -8.26 -7.71
CA ILE A 24 12.50 -8.01 -6.55
C ILE A 24 13.59 -9.07 -6.49
N VAL A 25 13.23 -10.36 -6.59
CA VAL A 25 14.17 -11.49 -6.57
C VAL A 25 15.20 -11.35 -7.69
N ALA A 26 14.73 -11.13 -8.93
CA ALA A 26 15.62 -10.92 -10.06
C ALA A 26 16.56 -9.71 -9.87
N ALA A 27 16.03 -8.62 -9.34
CA ALA A 27 16.78 -7.39 -9.06
C ALA A 27 17.87 -7.61 -8.00
N LEU A 28 17.53 -8.25 -6.87
CA LEU A 28 18.48 -8.53 -5.79
C LEU A 28 19.55 -9.54 -6.21
N ARG A 29 19.17 -10.62 -6.92
CA ARG A 29 20.13 -11.59 -7.48
C ARG A 29 21.08 -10.95 -8.48
N SER A 30 20.63 -9.97 -9.28
CA SER A 30 21.50 -9.23 -10.21
C SER A 30 22.55 -8.36 -9.52
N ARG A 31 22.44 -8.18 -8.20
CA ARG A 31 23.38 -7.43 -7.34
C ARG A 31 24.10 -8.35 -6.35
N ASP A 32 24.25 -9.63 -6.71
CA ASP A 32 25.00 -10.63 -5.95
C ASP A 32 24.49 -10.85 -4.51
N HIS A 33 23.18 -10.71 -4.29
CA HIS A 33 22.55 -11.11 -3.04
C HIS A 33 22.13 -12.59 -3.10
N ASP A 34 22.25 -13.29 -1.97
CA ASP A 34 21.72 -14.64 -1.76
C ASP A 34 20.24 -14.51 -1.40
N VAL A 35 19.34 -14.93 -2.30
CA VAL A 35 17.91 -14.64 -2.21
C VAL A 35 17.08 -15.92 -2.17
N HIS A 36 16.31 -16.06 -1.09
CA HIS A 36 15.29 -17.09 -0.89
C HIS A 36 13.89 -16.51 -0.96
N VAL A 37 12.91 -17.31 -1.34
CA VAL A 37 11.50 -16.89 -1.43
C VAL A 37 10.65 -17.73 -0.51
N VAL A 38 9.83 -17.08 0.30
CA VAL A 38 8.86 -17.70 1.20
C VAL A 38 7.48 -17.17 0.86
N ASP A 39 6.58 -18.06 0.46
CA ASP A 39 5.16 -17.79 0.41
C ASP A 39 4.59 -17.92 1.82
N THR A 40 3.97 -16.85 2.33
CA THR A 40 3.41 -16.82 3.69
C THR A 40 2.24 -17.80 3.90
N CYS A 41 1.74 -18.46 2.86
CA CYS A 41 0.69 -19.48 2.95
C CYS A 41 1.21 -20.91 2.79
N THR A 42 2.36 -21.14 2.10
CA THR A 42 2.84 -22.49 1.79
C THR A 42 4.24 -22.79 2.32
N GLY A 43 5.02 -21.76 2.67
CA GLY A 43 6.38 -21.92 3.21
C GLY A 43 7.50 -21.55 2.25
N LEU A 44 8.70 -22.07 2.51
CA LEU A 44 9.86 -21.90 1.65
C LEU A 44 9.62 -22.58 0.30
N LEU A 45 9.79 -21.83 -0.78
CA LEU A 45 9.64 -22.35 -2.13
C LEU A 45 10.97 -23.01 -2.60
N ASP A 46 10.88 -24.18 -3.20
CA ASP A 46 11.99 -24.75 -3.96
C ASP A 46 12.11 -24.09 -5.34
N ASP A 47 13.16 -24.42 -6.10
CA ASP A 47 13.43 -23.79 -7.40
C ASP A 47 12.29 -23.97 -8.42
N ALA A 48 11.59 -25.11 -8.39
CA ALA A 48 10.50 -25.41 -9.30
C ALA A 48 9.21 -24.67 -8.90
N GLU A 49 8.91 -24.64 -7.61
CA GLU A 49 7.79 -23.89 -7.02
C GLU A 49 7.99 -22.38 -7.24
N GLU A 50 9.20 -21.87 -6.99
CA GLU A 50 9.56 -20.46 -7.23
C GLU A 50 9.35 -20.10 -8.70
N ALA A 51 9.89 -20.88 -9.63
CA ALA A 51 9.74 -20.63 -11.06
C ALA A 51 8.26 -20.63 -11.50
N ASN A 52 7.44 -21.53 -10.94
CA ASN A 52 6.01 -21.59 -11.23
C ASN A 52 5.25 -20.39 -10.66
N VAL A 53 5.44 -20.09 -9.38
CA VAL A 53 4.72 -19.02 -8.66
C VAL A 53 5.10 -17.63 -9.20
N LEU A 54 6.40 -17.40 -9.47
CA LEU A 54 6.88 -16.10 -9.93
C LEU A 54 6.68 -15.87 -11.45
N SER A 55 6.22 -16.86 -12.21
CA SER A 55 5.88 -16.71 -13.64
C SER A 55 4.43 -16.27 -13.89
N GLY A 56 3.58 -16.26 -12.85
CA GLY A 56 2.15 -15.97 -12.97
C GLY A 56 1.84 -14.53 -13.36
N ASN A 57 0.74 -14.33 -14.10
CA ASN A 57 0.21 -13.02 -14.42
C ASN A 57 -0.78 -12.56 -13.34
N VAL A 58 -0.87 -11.25 -13.14
CA VAL A 58 -1.91 -10.65 -12.27
C VAL A 58 -3.27 -10.79 -12.94
N GLY A 59 -4.24 -11.38 -12.23
CA GLY A 59 -5.62 -11.48 -12.70
C GLY A 59 -6.31 -10.10 -12.75
N THR A 60 -7.30 -9.95 -13.63
CA THR A 60 -8.07 -8.70 -13.80
C THR A 60 -9.29 -8.62 -12.88
N THR A 61 -9.64 -9.72 -12.20
CA THR A 61 -10.75 -9.80 -11.25
C THR A 61 -10.25 -10.17 -9.87
N PRO A 62 -10.73 -9.52 -8.79
CA PRO A 62 -10.36 -9.87 -7.44
C PRO A 62 -10.89 -11.27 -7.09
N PRO A 63 -10.19 -12.04 -6.20
CA PRO A 63 -10.66 -13.31 -5.70
C PRO A 63 -11.94 -13.14 -4.89
N SER A 64 -12.74 -14.20 -4.83
CA SER A 64 -13.96 -14.26 -4.02
C SER A 64 -13.63 -14.27 -2.51
N VAL A 65 -14.61 -13.90 -1.68
CA VAL A 65 -14.47 -13.95 -0.21
C VAL A 65 -14.13 -15.37 0.27
N ALA A 66 -14.73 -16.41 -0.33
CA ALA A 66 -14.45 -17.79 0.03
C ALA A 66 -13.00 -18.23 -0.26
N GLU A 67 -12.42 -17.74 -1.37
CA GLU A 67 -11.01 -17.98 -1.70
C GLU A 67 -10.09 -17.25 -0.73
N LEU A 68 -10.44 -16.02 -0.33
CA LEU A 68 -9.70 -15.26 0.66
C LEU A 68 -9.70 -15.95 2.04
N ASP A 69 -10.86 -16.42 2.50
CA ASP A 69 -11.03 -17.13 3.77
C ASP A 69 -10.23 -18.44 3.78
N GLU A 70 -10.13 -19.16 2.66
CA GLU A 70 -9.30 -20.36 2.56
C GLU A 70 -7.80 -20.04 2.62
N GLN A 71 -7.37 -18.98 1.96
CA GLN A 71 -5.98 -18.52 2.00
C GLN A 71 -5.59 -18.03 3.39
N GLU A 72 -6.47 -17.32 4.09
CA GLU A 72 -6.23 -16.83 5.45
C GLU A 72 -6.01 -17.99 6.43
N ARG A 73 -6.78 -19.08 6.30
CA ARG A 73 -6.59 -20.31 7.10
C ARG A 73 -5.26 -21.01 6.85
N LYS A 74 -4.64 -20.79 5.69
CA LYS A 74 -3.34 -21.37 5.32
C LYS A 74 -2.15 -20.48 5.69
N MET A 75 -2.40 -19.26 6.15
CA MET A 75 -1.33 -18.31 6.43
C MET A 75 -0.46 -18.80 7.60
N LEU A 76 0.85 -18.91 7.35
CA LEU A 76 1.85 -19.46 8.28
C LEU A 76 2.22 -18.47 9.39
N SER A 77 1.29 -18.10 10.28
CA SER A 77 1.57 -17.11 11.31
C SER A 77 2.57 -17.61 12.38
N GLU A 78 2.43 -18.85 12.85
CA GLU A 78 3.28 -19.41 13.90
C GLU A 78 4.54 -20.11 13.34
N SER A 79 4.43 -20.83 12.22
CA SER A 79 5.53 -21.57 11.63
C SER A 79 6.54 -20.71 10.89
N LEU A 80 6.19 -19.47 10.50
CA LEU A 80 7.12 -18.54 9.83
C LEU A 80 8.37 -18.28 10.69
N ALA A 81 8.18 -18.20 12.03
CA ALA A 81 9.26 -18.03 12.99
C ALA A 81 10.20 -19.26 13.10
N GLU A 82 9.75 -20.43 12.67
CA GLU A 82 10.54 -21.68 12.77
C GLU A 82 11.38 -21.91 11.51
N LEU A 83 11.09 -21.23 10.41
CA LEU A 83 11.86 -21.36 9.17
C LEU A 83 13.31 -20.89 9.36
N ALA A 84 14.25 -21.83 9.20
CA ALA A 84 15.68 -21.55 9.34
C ALA A 84 16.16 -20.44 8.36
N VAL A 85 15.57 -20.36 7.17
CA VAL A 85 15.86 -19.34 6.16
C VAL A 85 15.45 -17.95 6.64
N VAL A 86 14.32 -17.82 7.33
CA VAL A 86 13.84 -16.54 7.90
C VAL A 86 14.78 -16.08 9.01
N ARG A 87 15.10 -16.97 9.97
CA ARG A 87 16.01 -16.64 11.10
C ARG A 87 17.45 -16.38 10.64
N GLY A 88 17.88 -17.00 9.56
CA GLY A 88 19.22 -16.86 9.02
C GLY A 88 19.43 -15.68 8.09
N SER A 89 18.38 -14.90 7.80
CA SER A 89 18.46 -13.75 6.91
C SER A 89 19.12 -12.54 7.54
N ASP A 90 19.83 -11.76 6.72
CA ASP A 90 20.30 -10.41 7.09
C ASP A 90 19.15 -9.40 7.06
N VAL A 91 18.13 -9.65 6.18
CA VAL A 91 16.94 -8.82 6.04
C VAL A 91 15.82 -9.62 5.38
N LEU A 92 14.57 -9.35 5.78
CA LEU A 92 13.37 -9.86 5.14
C LEU A 92 12.79 -8.78 4.23
N PHE A 93 12.61 -9.08 2.95
CA PHE A 93 11.95 -8.15 2.02
C PHE A 93 10.46 -8.47 1.96
N LEU A 94 9.61 -7.53 2.36
CA LEU A 94 8.16 -7.71 2.34
C LEU A 94 7.60 -7.35 0.96
N ALA A 95 7.29 -8.36 0.16
CA ALA A 95 6.61 -8.23 -1.13
C ALA A 95 5.16 -8.71 -0.97
N LEU A 96 4.39 -8.01 -0.13
CA LEU A 96 3.03 -8.33 0.30
C LEU A 96 2.15 -7.09 0.19
N HIS A 97 0.85 -7.27 -0.01
CA HIS A 97 -0.12 -6.18 -0.11
C HIS A 97 -1.38 -6.53 0.65
N GLY A 98 -1.93 -5.54 1.36
CA GLY A 98 -3.18 -5.65 2.11
C GLY A 98 -3.17 -6.64 3.27
N GLY A 99 -4.30 -6.77 3.95
CA GLY A 99 -4.57 -7.73 5.02
C GLY A 99 -3.50 -7.79 6.10
N ALA A 100 -3.23 -9.00 6.61
CA ALA A 100 -2.23 -9.22 7.66
C ALA A 100 -0.80 -8.89 7.22
N GLY A 101 -0.49 -8.93 5.91
CA GLY A 101 0.83 -8.60 5.35
C GLY A 101 1.18 -7.12 5.47
N GLU A 102 0.18 -6.24 5.37
CA GLU A 102 0.37 -4.78 5.41
C GLU A 102 -0.24 -4.13 6.68
N GLY A 103 -1.20 -4.78 7.33
CA GLY A 103 -1.96 -4.24 8.46
C GLY A 103 -1.26 -4.29 9.81
N GLY A 104 0.02 -4.68 9.89
CA GLY A 104 0.79 -4.70 11.13
C GLY A 104 0.88 -6.07 11.81
N THR A 105 0.03 -7.04 11.49
CA THR A 105 0.03 -8.36 12.10
C THR A 105 1.32 -9.13 11.81
N LEU A 106 1.72 -9.20 10.53
CA LEU A 106 2.98 -9.83 10.15
C LEU A 106 4.17 -9.11 10.78
N GLN A 107 4.17 -7.78 10.77
CA GLN A 107 5.23 -6.96 11.36
C GLN A 107 5.39 -7.26 12.86
N ALA A 108 4.30 -7.46 13.60
CA ALA A 108 4.36 -7.86 15.02
C ALA A 108 5.05 -9.22 15.22
N ILE A 109 4.78 -10.19 14.35
CA ILE A 109 5.46 -11.50 14.37
C ILE A 109 6.95 -11.31 14.08
N LEU A 110 7.29 -10.52 13.06
CA LEU A 110 8.68 -10.26 12.68
C LEU A 110 9.46 -9.50 13.74
N ASP A 111 8.82 -8.59 14.47
CA ASP A 111 9.40 -7.91 15.63
C ASP A 111 9.80 -8.91 16.73
N VAL A 112 8.96 -9.95 16.98
CA VAL A 112 9.27 -11.03 17.92
C VAL A 112 10.40 -11.93 17.42
N ILE A 113 10.46 -12.23 16.12
CA ILE A 113 11.55 -13.00 15.49
C ILE A 113 12.88 -12.24 15.59
N GLY A 114 12.85 -10.91 15.55
CA GLY A 114 14.02 -10.03 15.68
C GLY A 114 14.93 -9.95 14.45
N VAL A 115 14.45 -10.38 13.28
CA VAL A 115 15.14 -10.19 11.99
C VAL A 115 14.71 -8.88 11.35
N PRO A 116 15.62 -8.02 10.88
CA PRO A 116 15.27 -6.79 10.19
C PRO A 116 14.38 -7.06 8.97
N TYR A 117 13.37 -6.22 8.75
CA TYR A 117 12.47 -6.31 7.60
C TYR A 117 12.23 -4.96 6.94
N THR A 118 11.93 -4.97 5.65
CA THR A 118 11.69 -3.76 4.86
C THR A 118 10.33 -3.14 5.16
N GLY A 119 10.18 -1.84 4.92
CA GLY A 119 8.92 -1.13 5.12
C GLY A 119 8.74 -0.65 6.56
N SER A 120 7.49 -0.46 6.95
CA SER A 120 7.08 0.12 8.24
C SER A 120 6.98 -0.92 9.34
N GLY A 121 7.09 -0.51 10.60
CA GLY A 121 6.85 -1.38 11.77
C GLY A 121 5.35 -1.57 12.05
N GLN A 122 5.05 -2.43 13.01
CA GLN A 122 3.69 -2.87 13.36
C GLN A 122 2.70 -1.71 13.55
N LEU A 123 3.01 -0.77 14.45
CA LEU A 123 2.11 0.37 14.74
C LEU A 123 1.87 1.24 13.51
N ALA A 124 2.93 1.55 12.75
CA ALA A 124 2.85 2.42 11.58
C ALA A 124 2.02 1.77 10.45
N SER A 125 2.20 0.47 10.23
CA SER A 125 1.42 -0.31 9.28
C SER A 125 -0.06 -0.35 9.64
N ALA A 126 -0.38 -0.61 10.91
CA ALA A 126 -1.76 -0.62 11.40
C ALA A 126 -2.43 0.76 11.25
N LEU A 127 -1.73 1.84 11.58
CA LEU A 127 -2.23 3.20 11.42
C LEU A 127 -2.45 3.58 9.95
N ALA A 128 -1.56 3.14 9.05
CA ALA A 128 -1.70 3.43 7.62
C ALA A 128 -2.89 2.68 7.00
N MET A 129 -3.13 1.45 7.42
CA MET A 129 -4.23 0.64 6.93
C MET A 129 -5.59 1.21 7.35
N ASP A 130 -5.71 1.76 8.55
CA ASP A 130 -6.93 2.37 9.08
C ASP A 130 -7.11 3.81 8.57
N LYS A 131 -8.01 3.98 7.60
CA LYS A 131 -8.23 5.29 6.95
C LYS A 131 -8.83 6.34 7.90
N ASP A 132 -9.64 5.94 8.88
CA ASP A 132 -10.17 6.90 9.86
C ASP A 132 -9.06 7.41 10.78
N LEU A 133 -8.25 6.51 11.34
CA LEU A 133 -7.14 6.88 12.20
C LEU A 133 -6.05 7.65 11.45
N SER A 134 -5.67 7.20 10.25
CA SER A 134 -4.66 7.88 9.44
C SER A 134 -5.07 9.32 9.10
N LYS A 135 -6.32 9.54 8.69
CA LYS A 135 -6.85 10.88 8.39
C LYS A 135 -6.92 11.80 9.62
N ARG A 136 -7.24 11.25 10.80
CA ARG A 136 -7.20 12.02 12.05
C ARG A 136 -5.77 12.48 12.35
N LEU A 137 -4.78 11.60 12.18
CA LEU A 137 -3.37 11.92 12.39
C LEU A 137 -2.85 12.90 11.34
N PHE A 138 -3.22 12.76 10.07
CA PHE A 138 -2.88 13.72 9.01
C PHE A 138 -3.42 15.12 9.34
N ARG A 139 -4.69 15.21 9.71
CA ARG A 139 -5.31 16.49 10.11
C ARG A 139 -4.60 17.13 11.31
N ALA A 140 -4.26 16.32 12.33
CA ALA A 140 -3.52 16.79 13.51
C ALA A 140 -2.09 17.27 13.15
N ALA A 141 -1.48 16.71 12.10
CA ALA A 141 -0.17 17.11 11.58
C ALA A 141 -0.24 18.27 10.56
N GLY A 142 -1.42 18.81 10.28
CA GLY A 142 -1.61 19.92 9.33
C GLY A 142 -1.65 19.50 7.86
N VAL A 143 -1.82 18.21 7.56
CA VAL A 143 -2.03 17.72 6.20
C VAL A 143 -3.53 17.75 5.89
N PRO A 144 -3.98 18.49 4.85
CA PRO A 144 -5.39 18.54 4.47
C PRO A 144 -5.90 17.18 4.00
N VAL A 145 -7.12 16.83 4.40
CA VAL A 145 -7.80 15.58 4.02
C VAL A 145 -9.24 15.90 3.63
N PRO A 146 -9.88 15.13 2.74
CA PRO A 146 -11.31 15.25 2.50
C PRO A 146 -12.09 15.07 3.80
N ALA A 147 -13.21 15.80 3.96
CA ALA A 147 -14.11 15.57 5.07
C ALA A 147 -14.77 14.18 4.99
N TRP A 148 -15.06 13.56 6.13
CA TRP A 148 -15.67 12.23 6.15
C TRP A 148 -16.53 12.00 7.39
N PHE A 149 -17.41 11.02 7.28
CA PHE A 149 -18.13 10.38 8.39
C PHE A 149 -17.83 8.89 8.40
N MET A 150 -17.92 8.29 9.57
CA MET A 150 -17.99 6.82 9.71
C MET A 150 -19.46 6.39 9.78
N SER A 151 -19.81 5.32 9.08
CA SER A 151 -21.17 4.75 9.12
C SER A 151 -21.46 4.16 10.52
N PRO A 152 -22.71 4.28 11.03
CA PRO A 152 -23.89 4.79 10.35
C PRO A 152 -23.93 6.31 10.28
N VAL A 153 -24.43 6.86 9.17
CA VAL A 153 -24.65 8.29 8.94
C VAL A 153 -25.92 8.50 8.12
N ALA A 154 -26.73 9.47 8.50
CA ALA A 154 -27.95 9.79 7.78
C ALA A 154 -27.66 10.54 6.47
N PRO A 155 -28.43 10.34 5.38
CA PRO A 155 -28.25 11.05 4.11
C PRO A 155 -28.30 12.59 4.26
N GLU A 156 -29.07 13.11 5.22
CA GLU A 156 -29.16 14.55 5.46
C GLU A 156 -27.89 15.11 6.11
N ASP A 157 -27.24 14.33 7.01
CA ASP A 157 -25.94 14.69 7.58
C ASP A 157 -24.85 14.70 6.50
N VAL A 158 -24.86 13.70 5.60
CA VAL A 158 -23.96 13.65 4.44
C VAL A 158 -24.15 14.88 3.56
N LYS A 159 -25.41 15.24 3.23
CA LYS A 159 -25.72 16.42 2.41
C LYS A 159 -25.18 17.70 3.04
N THR A 160 -25.37 17.85 4.36
CA THR A 160 -25.00 19.08 5.08
C THR A 160 -23.51 19.18 5.33
N GLY A 161 -22.84 18.06 5.67
CA GLY A 161 -21.44 18.05 6.09
C GLY A 161 -20.44 17.77 4.97
N LEU A 162 -20.83 17.00 3.93
CA LEU A 162 -19.93 16.59 2.85
C LEU A 162 -20.37 17.10 1.47
N GLY A 163 -21.68 17.28 1.26
CA GLY A 163 -22.25 17.46 -0.07
C GLY A 163 -22.27 16.17 -0.90
N TRP A 164 -22.93 16.22 -2.06
CA TRP A 164 -22.93 15.14 -3.04
C TRP A 164 -22.12 15.53 -4.28
N PRO A 165 -21.40 14.61 -4.93
CA PRO A 165 -21.28 13.18 -4.63
C PRO A 165 -20.33 12.87 -3.46
N VAL A 166 -20.40 11.61 -2.94
CA VAL A 166 -19.50 11.09 -1.92
C VAL A 166 -18.88 9.75 -2.34
N ILE A 167 -17.75 9.40 -1.76
CA ILE A 167 -17.13 8.08 -1.86
C ILE A 167 -17.53 7.27 -0.62
N VAL A 168 -18.09 6.09 -0.83
CA VAL A 168 -18.32 5.09 0.22
C VAL A 168 -17.31 3.97 0.05
N LYS A 169 -16.56 3.64 1.10
CA LYS A 169 -15.49 2.65 1.05
C LYS A 169 -15.27 1.96 2.40
N PRO A 170 -14.77 0.71 2.41
CA PRO A 170 -14.24 0.10 3.63
C PRO A 170 -13.09 0.92 4.20
N SER A 171 -12.95 0.97 5.53
CA SER A 171 -11.89 1.76 6.19
C SER A 171 -10.52 1.09 6.06
N LYS A 172 -10.45 -0.25 6.15
CA LYS A 172 -9.22 -1.03 6.26
C LYS A 172 -8.94 -1.92 5.03
N GLN A 173 -9.44 -1.52 3.86
CA GLN A 173 -9.20 -2.24 2.61
C GLN A 173 -8.36 -1.43 1.62
N GLY A 174 -7.52 -2.15 0.86
CA GLY A 174 -6.73 -1.61 -0.23
C GLY A 174 -7.40 -1.72 -1.61
N SER A 175 -6.68 -1.34 -2.65
CA SER A 175 -7.01 -1.56 -4.07
C SER A 175 -8.41 -1.16 -4.53
N SER A 176 -9.04 -0.19 -3.89
CA SER A 176 -10.40 0.30 -4.20
C SER A 176 -11.49 -0.79 -4.10
N VAL A 177 -11.23 -1.90 -3.38
CA VAL A 177 -12.20 -2.97 -3.17
C VAL A 177 -13.37 -2.45 -2.32
N GLY A 178 -14.61 -2.68 -2.77
CA GLY A 178 -15.82 -2.21 -2.09
C GLY A 178 -16.06 -0.70 -2.14
N LEU A 179 -15.30 0.05 -2.95
CA LEU A 179 -15.45 1.49 -3.13
C LEU A 179 -16.58 1.79 -4.10
N THR A 180 -17.43 2.78 -3.75
CA THR A 180 -18.55 3.24 -4.58
C THR A 180 -18.63 4.77 -4.59
N LEU A 181 -18.74 5.35 -5.78
CA LEU A 181 -19.09 6.78 -5.95
C LEU A 181 -20.61 6.92 -5.89
N VAL A 182 -21.13 7.53 -4.82
CA VAL A 182 -22.56 7.74 -4.58
C VAL A 182 -22.93 9.17 -4.93
N ARG A 183 -23.83 9.30 -5.93
CA ARG A 183 -24.26 10.59 -6.46
C ARG A 183 -25.58 11.07 -5.87
N LYS A 184 -26.41 10.14 -5.36
CA LYS A 184 -27.77 10.42 -4.89
C LYS A 184 -28.01 9.79 -3.53
N PRO A 185 -28.75 10.48 -2.64
CA PRO A 185 -28.99 9.99 -1.28
C PRO A 185 -29.57 8.57 -1.18
N GLN A 186 -30.44 8.19 -2.13
CA GLN A 186 -31.10 6.88 -2.14
C GLN A 186 -30.14 5.70 -2.38
N ASP A 187 -28.96 5.93 -2.92
CA ASP A 187 -27.98 4.90 -3.24
C ASP A 187 -27.00 4.67 -2.06
N LEU A 188 -27.06 5.50 -1.01
CA LEU A 188 -26.11 5.47 0.12
C LEU A 188 -26.14 4.14 0.87
N ASP A 189 -27.33 3.67 1.23
CA ASP A 189 -27.47 2.43 2.01
C ASP A 189 -26.94 1.22 1.24
N ALA A 190 -27.22 1.13 -0.06
CA ALA A 190 -26.71 0.05 -0.90
C ALA A 190 -25.18 0.07 -0.98
N ALA A 191 -24.57 1.25 -1.11
CA ALA A 191 -23.12 1.41 -1.12
C ALA A 191 -22.48 1.04 0.23
N VAL A 192 -23.10 1.44 1.35
CA VAL A 192 -22.65 1.06 2.69
C VAL A 192 -22.74 -0.45 2.90
N GLN A 193 -23.83 -1.10 2.46
CA GLN A 193 -23.94 -2.56 2.55
C GLN A 193 -22.93 -3.30 1.68
N LEU A 194 -22.57 -2.75 0.52
CA LEU A 194 -21.51 -3.31 -0.31
C LEU A 194 -20.15 -3.23 0.40
N ALA A 195 -19.79 -2.05 0.93
CA ALA A 195 -18.53 -1.85 1.64
C ALA A 195 -18.43 -2.74 2.90
N ARG A 196 -19.53 -2.94 3.62
CA ARG A 196 -19.61 -3.82 4.80
C ARG A 196 -19.34 -5.31 4.54
N ARG A 197 -19.34 -5.75 3.29
CA ARG A 197 -18.91 -7.11 2.95
C ARG A 197 -17.41 -7.32 3.13
N TYR A 198 -16.65 -6.24 3.18
CA TYR A 198 -15.19 -6.25 3.22
C TYR A 198 -14.61 -5.71 4.51
N ASP A 199 -15.39 -4.91 5.29
CA ASP A 199 -14.96 -4.33 6.56
C ASP A 199 -16.18 -3.93 7.39
N ASP A 200 -16.13 -4.10 8.70
CA ASP A 200 -17.15 -3.67 9.64
C ASP A 200 -17.20 -2.14 9.78
N GLU A 201 -16.09 -1.46 9.49
CA GLU A 201 -15.97 0.01 9.49
C GLU A 201 -16.04 0.58 8.07
N VAL A 202 -17.08 1.38 7.80
CA VAL A 202 -17.32 1.98 6.50
C VAL A 202 -17.20 3.50 6.58
N MET A 203 -16.38 4.05 5.70
CA MET A 203 -16.18 5.49 5.55
C MET A 203 -17.05 6.06 4.43
N VAL A 204 -17.69 7.19 4.71
CA VAL A 204 -18.38 8.05 3.74
C VAL A 204 -17.59 9.34 3.64
N GLU A 205 -16.93 9.57 2.50
CA GLU A 205 -15.95 10.62 2.29
C GLU A 205 -16.40 11.60 1.22
N GLN A 206 -16.12 12.88 1.40
CA GLN A 206 -16.32 13.91 0.40
C GLN A 206 -15.57 13.58 -0.88
N PHE A 207 -16.24 13.56 -2.02
CA PHE A 207 -15.59 13.43 -3.32
C PHE A 207 -14.88 14.74 -3.70
N ILE A 208 -13.59 14.66 -3.97
CA ILE A 208 -12.81 15.80 -4.44
C ILE A 208 -12.64 15.66 -5.96
N PRO A 209 -13.26 16.52 -6.77
CA PRO A 209 -13.03 16.55 -8.22
C PRO A 209 -11.60 17.04 -8.52
N GLY A 210 -11.05 16.67 -9.68
CA GLY A 210 -9.74 17.14 -10.13
C GLY A 210 -8.75 16.04 -10.40
N ARG A 211 -7.46 16.29 -10.15
CA ARG A 211 -6.34 15.42 -10.52
C ARG A 211 -5.99 14.43 -9.40
N GLU A 212 -5.54 13.26 -9.78
CA GLU A 212 -4.99 12.27 -8.84
C GLU A 212 -3.47 12.27 -8.94
N LEU A 213 -2.81 12.59 -7.82
CA LEU A 213 -1.37 12.72 -7.73
C LEU A 213 -0.82 11.82 -6.62
N THR A 214 0.40 11.34 -6.79
CA THR A 214 1.03 10.45 -5.83
C THR A 214 2.48 10.85 -5.57
N VAL A 215 2.95 10.62 -4.34
CA VAL A 215 4.33 10.89 -3.94
C VAL A 215 4.89 9.69 -3.18
N GLY A 216 5.97 9.11 -3.70
CA GLY A 216 6.78 8.14 -2.97
C GLY A 216 7.67 8.84 -1.93
N VAL A 217 7.94 8.16 -0.82
CA VAL A 217 8.95 8.57 0.17
C VAL A 217 9.93 7.42 0.33
N LEU A 218 11.24 7.70 0.23
CA LEU A 218 12.32 6.74 0.45
C LEU A 218 13.19 7.23 1.62
N GLY A 219 13.15 6.52 2.74
CA GLY A 219 13.70 7.03 3.99
C GLY A 219 12.98 8.32 4.40
N ASP A 220 13.71 9.43 4.42
CA ASP A 220 13.18 10.77 4.70
C ASP A 220 13.15 11.68 3.45
N VAL A 221 13.27 11.10 2.25
CA VAL A 221 13.36 11.86 0.99
C VAL A 221 12.09 11.63 0.16
N PRO A 222 11.31 12.68 -0.14
CA PRO A 222 10.18 12.57 -1.06
C PRO A 222 10.69 12.45 -2.51
N LEU A 223 10.11 11.53 -3.25
CA LEU A 223 10.40 11.29 -4.66
C LEU A 223 9.64 12.29 -5.56
N PRO A 224 9.94 12.34 -6.87
CA PRO A 224 9.16 13.13 -7.81
C PRO A 224 7.68 12.77 -7.79
N VAL A 225 6.83 13.79 -7.89
CA VAL A 225 5.37 13.63 -7.93
C VAL A 225 4.99 12.91 -9.21
N GLY A 226 4.09 11.93 -9.09
CA GLY A 226 3.44 11.28 -10.22
C GLY A 226 1.99 11.73 -10.39
N GLU A 227 1.50 11.71 -11.63
CA GLU A 227 0.09 11.91 -11.96
C GLU A 227 -0.50 10.61 -12.51
N ILE A 228 -1.71 10.31 -12.10
CA ILE A 228 -2.49 9.16 -12.51
C ILE A 228 -3.75 9.68 -13.21
N VAL A 229 -3.92 9.31 -14.47
CA VAL A 229 -5.12 9.64 -15.26
C VAL A 229 -5.82 8.32 -15.59
N PRO A 230 -6.79 7.87 -14.78
CA PRO A 230 -7.53 6.66 -15.08
C PRO A 230 -8.48 6.90 -16.26
N LYS A 231 -8.77 5.84 -17.04
CA LYS A 231 -9.81 5.90 -18.08
C LYS A 231 -11.23 5.88 -17.50
N HIS A 232 -11.38 5.30 -16.31
CA HIS A 232 -12.59 5.38 -15.52
C HIS A 232 -12.63 6.68 -14.71
N GLU A 233 -13.78 7.03 -14.16
CA GLU A 233 -13.91 8.22 -13.31
C GLU A 233 -13.09 8.13 -12.00
N LEU A 234 -12.82 6.90 -11.55
CA LEU A 234 -12.03 6.58 -10.37
C LEU A 234 -10.88 5.64 -10.75
N PHE A 235 -9.79 5.72 -10.00
CA PHE A 235 -8.69 4.76 -10.08
C PHE A 235 -9.07 3.48 -9.32
N ASP A 236 -9.97 2.68 -9.93
CA ASP A 236 -10.52 1.44 -9.40
C ASP A 236 -9.58 0.24 -9.60
N TYR A 237 -10.02 -0.95 -9.16
CA TYR A 237 -9.23 -2.18 -9.26
C TYR A 237 -8.84 -2.50 -10.71
N GLU A 238 -9.78 -2.37 -11.65
CA GLU A 238 -9.51 -2.61 -13.07
C GLU A 238 -8.49 -1.62 -13.63
N SER A 239 -8.62 -0.34 -13.28
CA SER A 239 -7.68 0.71 -13.70
C SER A 239 -6.27 0.51 -13.15
N LYS A 240 -6.12 -0.12 -11.97
CA LYS A 240 -4.83 -0.40 -11.32
C LYS A 240 -4.07 -1.55 -11.96
N TYR A 241 -4.78 -2.60 -12.43
CA TYR A 241 -4.15 -3.87 -12.82
C TYR A 241 -4.37 -4.27 -14.27
N THR A 242 -5.17 -3.52 -15.03
CA THR A 242 -5.36 -3.78 -16.47
C THR A 242 -4.46 -2.83 -17.28
N PRO A 243 -3.52 -3.36 -18.09
CA PRO A 243 -2.65 -2.54 -18.91
C PRO A 243 -3.40 -1.55 -19.79
N GLY A 244 -2.99 -0.29 -19.75
CA GLY A 244 -3.57 0.78 -20.57
C GLY A 244 -4.90 1.35 -20.05
N MET A 245 -5.37 0.96 -18.85
CA MET A 245 -6.55 1.54 -18.20
C MET A 245 -6.23 2.78 -17.36
N SER A 246 -4.96 3.09 -17.16
CA SER A 246 -4.46 4.36 -16.63
C SER A 246 -3.29 4.88 -17.44
N GLU A 247 -3.10 6.19 -17.46
CA GLU A 247 -1.89 6.85 -17.95
C GLU A 247 -1.16 7.43 -16.73
N GLU A 248 0.09 7.06 -16.56
CA GLU A 248 0.92 7.45 -15.42
C GLU A 248 2.09 8.29 -15.91
N THR A 249 2.27 9.48 -15.34
CA THR A 249 3.31 10.42 -15.77
C THR A 249 4.22 10.78 -14.60
N PHE A 250 5.51 10.45 -14.71
CA PHE A 250 6.55 10.80 -13.75
C PHE A 250 7.72 11.52 -14.43
N PRO A 251 8.15 12.74 -13.97
CA PRO A 251 7.42 13.57 -13.02
C PRO A 251 6.13 14.15 -13.60
N ALA A 252 5.15 14.41 -12.75
CA ALA A 252 3.89 15.04 -13.12
C ALA A 252 4.11 16.44 -13.72
N LYS A 253 3.32 16.79 -14.75
CA LYS A 253 3.35 18.13 -15.37
C LYS A 253 2.53 19.12 -14.53
N ILE A 254 3.11 19.62 -13.46
CA ILE A 254 2.52 20.57 -12.51
C ILE A 254 3.48 21.72 -12.18
N ALA A 255 2.95 22.79 -11.61
CA ALA A 255 3.76 23.92 -11.15
C ALA A 255 4.74 23.45 -10.03
N THR A 256 5.96 23.96 -10.06
CA THR A 256 7.02 23.61 -9.07
C THR A 256 6.56 23.88 -7.62
N ARG A 257 5.77 24.93 -7.39
CA ARG A 257 5.19 25.23 -6.07
C ARG A 257 4.26 24.11 -5.60
N LEU A 258 3.37 23.64 -6.48
CA LEU A 258 2.43 22.56 -6.16
C LEU A 258 3.17 21.26 -5.90
N ALA A 259 4.19 20.93 -6.71
CA ALA A 259 5.03 19.74 -6.51
C ALA A 259 5.71 19.75 -5.14
N ARG A 260 6.32 20.86 -4.74
CA ARG A 260 6.95 21.00 -3.43
C ARG A 260 5.96 20.82 -2.29
N GLN A 261 4.78 21.43 -2.39
CA GLN A 261 3.76 21.32 -1.35
C GLN A 261 3.24 19.89 -1.19
N LEU A 262 3.03 19.16 -2.30
CA LEU A 262 2.69 17.73 -2.29
C LEU A 262 3.78 16.90 -1.61
N GLN A 263 5.05 17.15 -1.94
CA GLN A 263 6.19 16.46 -1.34
C GLN A 263 6.32 16.75 0.17
N GLU A 264 6.08 17.99 0.60
CA GLU A 264 6.06 18.38 2.02
C GLU A 264 4.91 17.68 2.77
N TYR A 265 3.71 17.64 2.20
CA TYR A 265 2.59 16.94 2.79
C TYR A 265 2.81 15.42 2.83
N ALA A 266 3.39 14.83 1.79
CA ALA A 266 3.71 13.40 1.77
C ALA A 266 4.71 13.03 2.88
N LEU A 267 5.75 13.83 3.05
CA LEU A 267 6.74 13.61 4.11
C LEU A 267 6.13 13.83 5.50
N THR A 268 5.26 14.81 5.66
CA THR A 268 4.53 15.08 6.91
C THR A 268 3.58 13.91 7.23
N ALA A 269 2.82 13.42 6.26
CA ALA A 269 1.94 12.26 6.41
C ALA A 269 2.72 10.99 6.78
N HIS A 270 3.84 10.73 6.08
CA HIS A 270 4.78 9.64 6.39
C HIS A 270 5.22 9.66 7.84
N ARG A 271 5.66 10.83 8.33
CA ARG A 271 6.13 11.02 9.71
C ARG A 271 5.00 10.95 10.73
N ALA A 272 3.81 11.48 10.42
CA ALA A 272 2.66 11.46 11.31
C ALA A 272 2.20 10.04 11.66
N LEU A 273 2.29 9.12 10.68
CA LEU A 273 2.01 7.69 10.89
C LEU A 273 3.23 6.91 11.38
N LYS A 274 4.40 7.54 11.59
CA LYS A 274 5.66 6.88 11.93
C LYS A 274 6.08 5.81 10.90
N LEU A 275 5.74 6.01 9.63
CA LEU A 275 6.15 5.12 8.56
C LEU A 275 7.68 5.07 8.47
N GLY A 276 8.22 3.99 7.95
CA GLY A 276 9.66 3.80 7.87
C GLY A 276 10.08 3.04 6.61
N GLY A 277 11.34 3.24 6.21
CA GLY A 277 11.92 2.64 5.04
C GLY A 277 11.38 3.27 3.76
N TYR A 278 10.14 3.02 3.40
CA TYR A 278 9.49 3.61 2.23
C TYR A 278 7.97 3.63 2.39
N SER A 279 7.31 4.48 1.62
CA SER A 279 5.84 4.56 1.53
C SER A 279 5.40 5.29 0.27
N ARG A 280 4.11 5.26 -0.03
CA ARG A 280 3.48 6.08 -1.07
C ARG A 280 2.27 6.80 -0.48
N VAL A 281 2.17 8.10 -0.75
CA VAL A 281 1.06 8.93 -0.28
C VAL A 281 0.27 9.43 -1.48
N ASP A 282 -1.04 9.22 -1.48
CA ASP A 282 -1.92 9.49 -2.59
C ASP A 282 -2.80 10.70 -2.29
N PHE A 283 -2.99 11.57 -3.29
CA PHE A 283 -3.64 12.88 -3.17
C PHE A 283 -4.68 13.12 -4.26
N ARG A 284 -5.71 13.89 -3.92
CA ARG A 284 -6.54 14.58 -4.91
C ARG A 284 -6.21 16.07 -4.87
N VAL A 285 -6.09 16.68 -6.05
CA VAL A 285 -5.89 18.11 -6.20
C VAL A 285 -7.06 18.69 -6.97
N SER A 286 -7.76 19.63 -6.34
CA SER A 286 -8.93 20.27 -6.92
C SER A 286 -8.56 21.16 -8.12
N PRO A 287 -9.54 21.60 -8.95
CA PRO A 287 -9.29 22.57 -10.02
C PRO A 287 -8.72 23.92 -9.53
N ASP A 288 -8.89 24.24 -8.25
CA ASP A 288 -8.37 25.46 -7.59
C ASP A 288 -7.00 25.23 -6.94
N ASP A 289 -6.33 24.11 -7.25
CA ASP A 289 -5.03 23.67 -6.67
C ASP A 289 -5.08 23.36 -5.15
N ASP A 290 -6.26 23.14 -4.56
CA ASP A 290 -6.36 22.65 -3.20
C ASP A 290 -5.97 21.17 -3.12
N ILE A 291 -5.05 20.85 -2.19
CA ILE A 291 -4.50 19.50 -2.00
C ILE A 291 -5.25 18.77 -0.90
N PHE A 292 -5.62 17.51 -1.15
CA PHE A 292 -6.24 16.62 -0.16
C PHE A 292 -5.54 15.26 -0.16
N CYS A 293 -4.97 14.87 0.98
CA CYS A 293 -4.39 13.55 1.17
C CYS A 293 -5.50 12.50 1.34
N LEU A 294 -5.47 11.46 0.53
CA LEU A 294 -6.42 10.36 0.58
C LEU A 294 -6.00 9.28 1.56
N GLU A 295 -4.76 8.80 1.41
CA GLU A 295 -4.19 7.69 2.18
C GLU A 295 -2.67 7.65 2.05
N ALA A 296 -2.02 6.85 2.92
CA ALA A 296 -0.63 6.48 2.81
C ALA A 296 -0.49 4.96 2.80
N ASN A 297 0.25 4.42 1.83
CA ASN A 297 0.47 3.00 1.65
C ASN A 297 1.83 2.62 2.22
N SER A 298 1.87 1.69 3.17
CA SER A 298 3.10 1.25 3.85
C SER A 298 3.90 0.21 3.05
N LEU A 299 3.22 -0.57 2.20
CA LEU A 299 3.80 -1.52 1.24
C LEU A 299 3.20 -1.29 -0.16
N PRO A 300 3.56 -0.19 -0.85
CA PRO A 300 3.03 0.11 -2.17
C PRO A 300 3.45 -0.95 -3.19
N GLY A 301 2.67 -1.11 -4.27
CA GLY A 301 2.98 -2.00 -5.39
C GLY A 301 4.42 -1.85 -5.87
N PHE A 302 5.11 -2.97 -6.12
CA PHE A 302 6.54 -3.00 -6.30
C PHE A 302 6.99 -3.77 -7.55
N THR A 303 6.21 -3.66 -8.64
CA THR A 303 6.69 -4.02 -9.99
C THR A 303 7.36 -2.81 -10.63
N ARG A 304 8.19 -3.01 -11.66
CA ARG A 304 8.85 -1.89 -12.40
C ARG A 304 7.86 -0.87 -12.95
N THR A 305 6.65 -1.29 -13.25
CA THR A 305 5.56 -0.46 -13.74
C THR A 305 4.67 0.08 -12.64
N SER A 306 4.89 -0.28 -11.37
CA SER A 306 4.14 0.29 -10.24
C SER A 306 4.56 1.73 -9.97
N LEU A 307 3.65 2.53 -9.44
CA LEU A 307 3.82 3.97 -9.19
C LEU A 307 5.07 4.31 -8.36
N TYR A 308 5.36 3.51 -7.33
CA TYR A 308 6.50 3.78 -6.46
C TYR A 308 7.85 3.57 -7.14
N PRO A 309 8.14 2.43 -7.83
CA PRO A 309 9.34 2.27 -8.63
C PRO A 309 9.47 3.27 -9.78
N GLN A 310 8.37 3.67 -10.43
CA GLN A 310 8.40 4.72 -11.45
C GLN A 310 8.83 6.09 -10.87
N ALA A 311 8.34 6.44 -9.66
CA ALA A 311 8.78 7.64 -8.96
C ALA A 311 10.28 7.60 -8.63
N ALA A 312 10.80 6.44 -8.21
CA ALA A 312 12.23 6.24 -7.95
C ALA A 312 13.06 6.37 -9.23
N LEU A 313 12.61 5.78 -10.33
CA LEU A 313 13.28 5.90 -11.64
C LEU A 313 13.33 7.35 -12.10
N ALA A 314 12.26 8.12 -11.92
CA ALA A 314 12.23 9.56 -12.22
C ALA A 314 13.20 10.38 -11.34
N ALA A 315 13.59 9.84 -10.17
CA ALA A 315 14.65 10.39 -9.32
C ALA A 315 16.05 9.88 -9.70
N GLY A 316 16.19 9.09 -10.77
CA GLY A 316 17.46 8.49 -11.20
C GLY A 316 17.87 7.25 -10.41
N ILE A 317 16.94 6.60 -9.69
CA ILE A 317 17.20 5.39 -8.91
C ILE A 317 16.65 4.19 -9.69
N GLU A 318 17.54 3.39 -10.25
CA GLU A 318 17.19 2.17 -10.97
C GLU A 318 16.61 1.10 -10.04
N PHE A 319 15.73 0.23 -10.56
CA PHE A 319 14.98 -0.73 -9.76
C PHE A 319 15.87 -1.67 -8.90
N PRO A 320 16.98 -2.24 -9.39
CA PRO A 320 17.88 -3.05 -8.55
C PRO A 320 18.51 -2.24 -7.41
N GLU A 321 18.89 -0.99 -7.68
CA GLU A 321 19.41 -0.09 -6.66
C GLU A 321 18.35 0.28 -5.63
N LEU A 322 17.11 0.51 -6.05
CA LEU A 322 15.99 0.78 -5.16
C LEU A 322 15.78 -0.37 -4.17
N CYS A 323 15.74 -1.63 -4.67
CA CYS A 323 15.60 -2.81 -3.82
C CYS A 323 16.73 -2.90 -2.78
N GLU A 324 17.98 -2.68 -3.20
CA GLU A 324 19.13 -2.72 -2.30
C GLU A 324 19.13 -1.60 -1.26
N ARG A 325 18.76 -0.37 -1.67
CA ARG A 325 18.61 0.77 -0.73
C ARG A 325 17.55 0.49 0.34
N ILE A 326 16.41 -0.12 -0.04
CA ILE A 326 15.35 -0.49 0.90
C ILE A 326 15.83 -1.56 1.88
N CYS A 327 16.57 -2.59 1.41
CA CYS A 327 17.22 -3.57 2.29
C CYS A 327 18.19 -2.90 3.27
N THR A 328 18.99 -1.97 2.79
CA THR A 328 19.95 -1.24 3.61
C THR A 328 19.27 -0.38 4.67
N LEU A 329 18.18 0.32 4.32
CA LEU A 329 17.36 1.08 5.28
C LEU A 329 16.80 0.18 6.39
N ALA A 330 16.33 -1.03 6.03
CA ALA A 330 15.81 -1.99 6.99
C ALA A 330 16.87 -2.47 7.98
N ARG A 331 18.06 -2.82 7.50
CA ARG A 331 19.20 -3.24 8.36
C ARG A 331 19.69 -2.16 9.31
N ASN A 332 19.60 -0.91 8.90
CA ASN A 332 20.03 0.25 9.70
C ASN A 332 19.00 0.68 10.76
N LYS A 333 17.78 0.17 10.70
CA LYS A 333 16.84 0.32 11.80
C LYS A 333 17.39 -0.45 13.01
N ARG A 334 17.73 0.24 14.09
CA ARG A 334 18.01 -0.45 15.36
C ARG A 334 16.76 -1.22 15.77
N PRO A 335 16.87 -2.52 16.08
CA PRO A 335 15.78 -3.21 16.77
C PRO A 335 15.47 -2.40 18.02
N ALA A 336 14.19 -2.20 18.33
CA ALA A 336 13.74 -1.66 19.61
C ALA A 336 14.07 -2.70 20.70
N ARG A 337 15.35 -2.89 20.99
CA ARG A 337 15.76 -3.58 22.21
C ARG A 337 15.45 -2.61 23.34
N GLY A 338 14.44 -2.97 24.13
CA GLY A 338 14.29 -2.35 25.43
C GLY A 338 15.64 -2.46 26.16
N ASP A 339 16.21 -1.29 26.49
CA ASP A 339 17.28 -1.23 27.47
C ASP A 339 16.68 -1.77 28.79
N ASN A 340 17.01 -3.02 29.11
CA ASN A 340 16.87 -3.56 30.47
C ASN A 340 18.16 -3.26 31.21
#